data_0975b68a925adffe4ebff1ac9e390755
#
_entry.id   0975b68a925adffe4ebff1ac9e390755
#
_cell.length_a   1.000
_cell.length_b   1.000
_cell.length_c   1.000
_cell.angle_alpha   90.00
_cell.angle_beta   90.00
_cell.angle_gamma   90.00
#
_symmetry.space_group_name_H-M   'P 1'
#
loop_
_entity.id
_entity.type
_entity.pdbx_description
1 polymer ?
#
loop_
_entity_poly.entity_id
_entity_poly.type
_entity_poly.pdbx_seq_one_letter_code
_entity_poly.pdbx_strand_id
1 'polypeptide(L)'
;MRYSGQNKIFNHDNTCEIIAEVANTHEGDFQKFKKLIKLVSETGCNNIKYQIFNPEELMIFSHGEFDLLKSYCFSNEQWYEIGQLSKNLNLNVYCDIFDKSSLNIAKSIDPKGYKVHSTNIDDEEFLNQVAVSTNKVILSTGGCYLSEITNAVKFIINANSSIEIFLMTGIQNFPTLLSDTQLNRIYELKNIFIDSKNVKFGLQDHISGDDDMAFILPFIARTMNYQIIEKHITIDRSKKEEDYFSSLNPNEFKKLMENWKKFPLIFGNGEIPKTELSKEEKQYRLFSKKYAVCKIDLKKGSKIDLQNFIFRRIDKDKEGLTRQGFSKLIGKTLNKSLKKNDIMYKNFINE
;
A
#
# COMPACT_ATOMS: atom_id res chain seq x y z
N MET A 1 -23.60 23.49 8.06
CA MET A 1 -22.70 23.22 6.94
C MET A 1 -22.94 21.80 6.45
N ARG A 2 -23.54 21.63 5.28
CA ARG A 2 -23.71 20.34 4.62
C ARG A 2 -22.41 20.07 3.89
N TYR A 3 -21.64 19.08 4.32
CA TYR A 3 -20.57 18.50 3.53
C TYR A 3 -21.20 17.71 2.37
N SER A 4 -21.51 18.38 1.29
CA SER A 4 -21.89 17.77 0.02
C SER A 4 -20.60 17.60 -0.80
N GLY A 5 -19.84 16.61 -0.47
CA GLY A 5 -18.71 16.16 -1.24
C GLY A 5 -18.52 14.69 -0.93
N GLN A 6 -19.12 13.85 -1.76
CA GLN A 6 -18.76 12.42 -1.79
C GLN A 6 -17.34 12.28 -2.38
N ASN A 7 -16.36 12.83 -1.70
CA ASN A 7 -15.00 12.39 -1.86
C ASN A 7 -14.94 11.03 -1.15
N LYS A 8 -15.05 9.96 -1.91
CA LYS A 8 -14.52 8.65 -1.53
C LYS A 8 -13.00 8.79 -1.40
N ILE A 9 -12.56 9.49 -0.35
CA ILE A 9 -11.17 9.82 -0.08
C ILE A 9 -10.35 8.54 0.14
N PHE A 10 -11.01 7.43 0.45
CA PHE A 10 -10.36 6.15 0.74
C PHE A 10 -11.24 5.00 0.22
N ASN A 11 -11.26 4.78 -1.09
CA ASN A 11 -11.56 3.44 -1.59
C ASN A 11 -10.28 2.62 -1.41
N HIS A 12 -9.98 2.20 -0.19
CA HIS A 12 -8.93 1.22 0.03
C HIS A 12 -9.44 -0.12 -0.46
N ASP A 13 -9.18 -0.38 -1.72
CA ASP A 13 -9.08 -1.73 -2.19
C ASP A 13 -7.92 -2.35 -1.38
N ASN A 14 -8.26 -3.29 -0.50
CA ASN A 14 -7.33 -3.88 0.47
C ASN A 14 -6.28 -4.80 -0.20
N THR A 15 -6.17 -4.72 -1.54
CA THR A 15 -5.43 -5.64 -2.42
C THR A 15 -4.02 -5.17 -2.78
N CYS A 16 -3.40 -4.28 -2.00
CA CYS A 16 -2.02 -3.91 -2.29
C CYS A 16 -1.09 -5.11 -2.15
N GLU A 17 -0.37 -5.43 -3.22
CA GLU A 17 0.55 -6.56 -3.31
C GLU A 17 2.01 -6.08 -3.11
N ILE A 18 2.80 -6.84 -2.36
CA ILE A 18 4.26 -6.72 -2.40
C ILE A 18 4.79 -7.79 -3.35
N ILE A 19 5.71 -7.39 -4.23
CA ILE A 19 6.44 -8.25 -5.14
C ILE A 19 7.91 -8.27 -4.69
N ALA A 20 8.42 -9.46 -4.38
CA ALA A 20 9.84 -9.66 -4.14
C ALA A 20 10.58 -9.65 -5.48
N GLU A 21 11.38 -8.62 -5.71
CA GLU A 21 12.17 -8.45 -6.92
C GLU A 21 13.54 -9.12 -6.75
N VAL A 22 13.78 -10.16 -7.51
CA VAL A 22 15.08 -10.85 -7.50
C VAL A 22 16.12 -10.11 -8.35
N ALA A 23 15.67 -9.46 -9.43
CA ALA A 23 16.52 -8.77 -10.39
C ALA A 23 17.74 -9.65 -10.80
N ASN A 24 18.96 -9.09 -10.78
CA ASN A 24 20.19 -9.81 -11.13
C ASN A 24 21.00 -10.27 -9.90
N THR A 25 20.41 -10.28 -8.70
CA THR A 25 21.12 -10.72 -7.47
C THR A 25 21.63 -12.17 -7.53
N HIS A 26 21.20 -12.94 -8.50
CA HIS A 26 21.70 -14.31 -8.78
C HIS A 26 23.03 -14.32 -9.52
N GLU A 27 23.43 -13.24 -10.22
CA GLU A 27 24.70 -13.09 -10.98
C GLU A 27 24.97 -14.26 -11.93
N GLY A 28 23.93 -14.82 -12.59
CA GLY A 28 24.05 -15.96 -13.50
C GLY A 28 24.20 -17.33 -12.83
N ASP A 29 24.31 -17.41 -11.52
CA ASP A 29 24.34 -18.68 -10.79
C ASP A 29 22.92 -19.25 -10.62
N PHE A 30 22.66 -20.33 -11.36
CA PHE A 30 21.37 -21.01 -11.37
C PHE A 30 21.00 -21.64 -10.03
N GLN A 31 21.95 -22.13 -9.24
CA GLN A 31 21.68 -22.68 -7.91
C GLN A 31 21.38 -21.57 -6.90
N LYS A 32 22.09 -20.46 -7.01
CA LYS A 32 21.81 -19.25 -6.23
C LYS A 32 20.40 -18.71 -6.54
N PHE A 33 20.00 -18.70 -7.82
CA PHE A 33 18.66 -18.30 -8.21
C PHE A 33 17.58 -19.20 -7.59
N LYS A 34 17.72 -20.53 -7.70
CA LYS A 34 16.80 -21.47 -7.04
C LYS A 34 16.74 -21.29 -5.52
N LYS A 35 17.87 -20.97 -4.89
CA LYS A 35 17.92 -20.66 -3.46
C LYS A 35 17.16 -19.38 -3.12
N LEU A 36 17.30 -18.32 -3.93
CA LEU A 36 16.53 -17.06 -3.76
C LEU A 36 15.02 -17.32 -3.81
N ILE A 37 14.55 -18.11 -4.77
CA ILE A 37 13.13 -18.45 -4.91
C ILE A 37 12.59 -19.15 -3.65
N LYS A 38 13.35 -20.12 -3.11
CA LYS A 38 12.99 -20.79 -1.86
C LYS A 38 12.95 -19.81 -0.69
N LEU A 39 13.94 -18.95 -0.56
CA LEU A 39 13.99 -17.94 0.50
C LEU A 39 12.81 -16.98 0.40
N VAL A 40 12.42 -16.52 -0.80
CA VAL A 40 11.22 -15.69 -0.97
C VAL A 40 9.98 -16.40 -0.43
N SER A 41 9.77 -17.68 -0.75
CA SER A 41 8.61 -18.44 -0.24
C SER A 41 8.58 -18.54 1.28
N GLU A 42 9.73 -18.53 1.95
CA GLU A 42 9.87 -18.59 3.42
C GLU A 42 9.62 -17.22 4.10
N THR A 43 9.68 -16.13 3.35
CA THR A 43 9.39 -14.78 3.89
C THR A 43 7.89 -14.55 4.14
N GLY A 44 7.04 -15.35 3.53
CA GLY A 44 5.60 -15.15 3.51
C GLY A 44 5.12 -14.15 2.46
N CYS A 45 5.99 -13.76 1.52
CA CYS A 45 5.64 -13.08 0.27
C CYS A 45 5.16 -14.12 -0.75
N ASN A 46 4.03 -13.86 -1.39
CA ASN A 46 3.45 -14.78 -2.36
C ASN A 46 3.73 -14.36 -3.81
N ASN A 47 4.35 -13.21 -4.04
CA ASN A 47 4.62 -12.72 -5.38
C ASN A 47 6.13 -12.53 -5.55
N ILE A 48 6.66 -13.01 -6.65
CA ILE A 48 8.07 -12.91 -7.01
C ILE A 48 8.19 -12.39 -8.44
N LYS A 49 9.24 -11.63 -8.73
CA LYS A 49 9.52 -11.14 -10.07
C LYS A 49 10.91 -11.52 -10.52
N TYR A 50 11.01 -11.84 -11.80
CA TYR A 50 12.24 -12.20 -12.52
C TYR A 50 12.47 -11.25 -13.67
N GLN A 51 13.71 -10.90 -13.95
CA GLN A 51 14.10 -10.19 -15.14
C GLN A 51 14.56 -11.19 -16.21
N ILE A 52 13.97 -11.10 -17.39
CA ILE A 52 14.27 -11.95 -18.54
C ILE A 52 14.65 -11.05 -19.69
N PHE A 53 15.85 -11.17 -20.18
CA PHE A 53 16.38 -10.34 -21.29
C PHE A 53 17.32 -11.14 -22.18
N ASN A 54 17.42 -10.69 -23.43
CA ASN A 54 18.42 -11.13 -24.38
C ASN A 54 19.35 -9.95 -24.70
N PRO A 55 20.62 -9.95 -24.25
CA PRO A 55 21.54 -8.84 -24.51
C PRO A 55 21.69 -8.48 -25.99
N GLU A 56 21.55 -9.45 -26.89
CA GLU A 56 21.67 -9.24 -28.34
C GLU A 56 20.50 -8.42 -28.92
N GLU A 57 19.32 -8.44 -28.27
CA GLU A 57 18.17 -7.61 -28.62
C GLU A 57 18.13 -6.30 -27.82
N LEU A 58 18.75 -6.29 -26.61
CA LEU A 58 18.71 -5.16 -25.70
C LEU A 58 19.73 -4.07 -25.99
N MET A 59 20.94 -4.46 -26.46
CA MET A 59 22.06 -3.53 -26.62
C MET A 59 23.02 -3.92 -27.75
N ILE A 60 23.84 -2.97 -28.20
CA ILE A 60 24.90 -3.25 -29.17
C ILE A 60 26.04 -4.06 -28.52
N PHE A 61 26.72 -4.90 -29.32
CA PHE A 61 27.80 -5.77 -28.83
C PHE A 61 28.98 -5.05 -28.17
N SER A 62 29.18 -3.76 -28.52
CA SER A 62 30.23 -2.93 -27.92
C SER A 62 29.81 -2.24 -26.63
N HIS A 63 28.59 -2.47 -26.12
CA HIS A 63 28.14 -1.91 -24.86
C HIS A 63 28.94 -2.49 -23.69
N GLY A 64 29.37 -1.64 -22.76
CA GLY A 64 30.24 -2.05 -21.65
C GLY A 64 29.67 -3.13 -20.73
N GLU A 65 28.33 -3.27 -20.69
CA GLU A 65 27.64 -4.27 -19.87
C GLU A 65 27.24 -5.54 -20.65
N PHE A 66 27.53 -5.60 -21.98
CA PHE A 66 27.02 -6.68 -22.82
C PHE A 66 27.45 -8.06 -22.31
N ASP A 67 28.74 -8.25 -22.08
CA ASP A 67 29.29 -9.55 -21.64
C ASP A 67 28.84 -9.91 -20.22
N LEU A 68 28.70 -8.91 -19.34
CA LEU A 68 28.19 -9.09 -17.99
C LEU A 68 26.76 -9.61 -18.03
N LEU A 69 25.85 -8.89 -18.71
CA LEU A 69 24.45 -9.30 -18.81
C LEU A 69 24.28 -10.62 -19.55
N LYS A 70 25.14 -10.91 -20.54
CA LYS A 70 25.13 -12.19 -21.20
C LYS A 70 25.47 -13.35 -20.24
N SER A 71 26.35 -13.12 -19.28
CA SER A 71 26.67 -14.10 -18.25
C SER A 71 25.54 -14.37 -17.26
N TYR A 72 24.54 -13.48 -17.18
CA TYR A 72 23.38 -13.61 -16.29
C TYR A 72 22.22 -14.38 -16.94
N CYS A 73 22.28 -14.65 -18.24
CA CYS A 73 21.21 -15.32 -18.96
C CYS A 73 21.16 -16.83 -18.65
N PHE A 74 19.93 -17.35 -18.64
CA PHE A 74 19.67 -18.78 -18.48
C PHE A 74 19.10 -19.39 -19.77
N SER A 75 19.23 -20.70 -19.92
CA SER A 75 18.60 -21.42 -21.03
C SER A 75 17.08 -21.52 -20.86
N ASN A 76 16.39 -21.88 -21.95
CA ASN A 76 14.93 -22.08 -21.91
C ASN A 76 14.53 -23.18 -20.92
N GLU A 77 15.36 -24.26 -20.83
CA GLU A 77 15.14 -25.37 -19.91
C GLU A 77 15.27 -24.90 -18.44
N GLN A 78 16.27 -24.04 -18.18
CA GLN A 78 16.44 -23.45 -16.85
C GLN A 78 15.29 -22.55 -16.47
N TRP A 79 14.81 -21.71 -17.38
CA TRP A 79 13.62 -20.88 -17.15
C TRP A 79 12.36 -21.72 -16.90
N TYR A 80 12.18 -22.80 -17.65
CA TYR A 80 11.09 -23.74 -17.40
C TYR A 80 11.18 -24.35 -16.00
N GLU A 81 12.39 -24.81 -15.57
CA GLU A 81 12.62 -25.33 -14.21
C GLU A 81 12.31 -24.29 -13.13
N ILE A 82 12.67 -23.02 -13.33
CA ILE A 82 12.36 -21.90 -12.44
C ILE A 82 10.82 -21.72 -12.33
N GLY A 83 10.11 -21.76 -13.44
CA GLY A 83 8.64 -21.68 -13.45
C GLY A 83 8.00 -22.82 -12.65
N GLN A 84 8.45 -24.06 -12.85
CA GLN A 84 7.97 -25.23 -12.09
C GLN A 84 8.28 -25.13 -10.59
N LEU A 85 9.50 -24.69 -10.24
CA LEU A 85 9.90 -24.49 -8.85
C LEU A 85 8.98 -23.43 -8.17
N SER A 86 8.73 -22.32 -8.83
CA SER A 86 7.88 -21.26 -8.32
C SER A 86 6.44 -21.74 -8.08
N LYS A 87 5.90 -22.48 -9.04
CA LYS A 87 4.58 -23.09 -8.94
C LYS A 87 4.48 -24.08 -7.77
N ASN A 88 5.48 -24.94 -7.59
CA ASN A 88 5.54 -25.91 -6.49
C ASN A 88 5.62 -25.22 -5.11
N LEU A 89 6.16 -24.00 -5.05
CA LEU A 89 6.23 -23.17 -3.85
C LEU A 89 5.02 -22.24 -3.69
N ASN A 90 4.00 -22.35 -4.54
CA ASN A 90 2.80 -21.50 -4.55
C ASN A 90 3.11 -20.00 -4.69
N LEU A 91 4.15 -19.65 -5.47
CA LEU A 91 4.49 -18.26 -5.77
C LEU A 91 3.81 -17.82 -7.05
N ASN A 92 3.20 -16.63 -7.02
CA ASN A 92 2.75 -15.92 -8.21
C ASN A 92 3.95 -15.26 -8.86
N VAL A 93 4.25 -15.64 -10.09
CA VAL A 93 5.39 -15.09 -10.83
C VAL A 93 4.97 -13.88 -11.64
N TYR A 94 5.78 -12.84 -11.63
CA TYR A 94 5.80 -11.74 -12.57
C TYR A 94 7.09 -11.80 -13.38
N CYS A 95 7.05 -11.46 -14.67
CA CYS A 95 8.24 -11.41 -15.51
C CYS A 95 8.43 -9.98 -16.02
N ASP A 96 9.59 -9.39 -15.70
CA ASP A 96 10.07 -8.15 -16.31
C ASP A 96 10.74 -8.53 -17.62
N ILE A 97 10.18 -8.11 -18.75
CA ILE A 97 10.54 -8.51 -20.09
C ILE A 97 11.09 -7.32 -20.87
N PHE A 98 12.21 -7.50 -21.55
CA PHE A 98 12.95 -6.43 -22.20
C PHE A 98 12.94 -6.53 -23.73
N ASP A 99 12.53 -7.66 -24.27
CA ASP A 99 12.59 -7.96 -25.70
C ASP A 99 11.60 -9.06 -26.10
N LYS A 100 11.54 -9.35 -27.40
CA LYS A 100 10.62 -10.36 -27.95
C LYS A 100 11.00 -11.78 -27.53
N SER A 101 12.27 -12.08 -27.45
CA SER A 101 12.76 -13.38 -26.98
C SER A 101 12.39 -13.60 -25.52
N SER A 102 12.55 -12.61 -24.66
CA SER A 102 12.18 -12.68 -23.25
C SER A 102 10.66 -12.87 -23.05
N LEU A 103 9.81 -12.21 -23.87
CA LEU A 103 8.37 -12.45 -23.86
C LEU A 103 8.03 -13.93 -24.20
N ASN A 104 8.71 -14.53 -25.18
CA ASN A 104 8.49 -15.93 -25.54
C ASN A 104 8.91 -16.89 -24.43
N ILE A 105 10.04 -16.64 -23.76
CA ILE A 105 10.49 -17.40 -22.59
C ILE A 105 9.47 -17.26 -21.45
N ALA A 106 9.05 -16.03 -21.14
CA ALA A 106 8.12 -15.73 -20.05
C ALA A 106 6.76 -16.44 -20.23
N LYS A 107 6.27 -16.62 -21.47
CA LYS A 107 5.06 -17.40 -21.77
C LYS A 107 5.15 -18.85 -21.27
N SER A 108 6.33 -19.47 -21.29
CA SER A 108 6.54 -20.84 -20.81
C SER A 108 6.46 -20.97 -19.28
N ILE A 109 6.62 -19.85 -18.56
CA ILE A 109 6.54 -19.78 -17.09
C ILE A 109 5.06 -19.62 -16.64
N ASP A 110 4.18 -19.12 -17.50
CA ASP A 110 2.78 -18.79 -17.22
C ASP A 110 2.63 -17.79 -16.06
N PRO A 111 3.18 -16.59 -16.21
CA PRO A 111 3.21 -15.60 -15.11
C PRO A 111 1.85 -14.96 -14.90
N LYS A 112 1.62 -14.44 -13.68
CA LYS A 112 0.45 -13.64 -13.31
C LYS A 112 0.33 -12.33 -14.08
N GLY A 113 1.46 -11.81 -14.57
CA GLY A 113 1.53 -10.59 -15.36
C GLY A 113 2.94 -10.31 -15.84
N TYR A 114 3.02 -9.44 -16.82
CA TYR A 114 4.31 -8.98 -17.36
C TYR A 114 4.62 -7.57 -16.89
N LYS A 115 5.89 -7.30 -16.62
CA LYS A 115 6.38 -5.93 -16.52
C LYS A 115 7.11 -5.58 -17.81
N VAL A 116 6.86 -4.37 -18.29
CA VAL A 116 7.61 -3.72 -19.36
C VAL A 116 8.51 -2.68 -18.72
N HIS A 117 9.80 -2.82 -18.95
CA HIS A 117 10.79 -1.87 -18.48
C HIS A 117 10.66 -0.52 -19.20
N SER A 118 11.08 0.57 -18.56
CA SER A 118 10.99 1.93 -19.14
C SER A 118 11.77 2.10 -20.45
N THR A 119 12.75 1.24 -20.73
CA THR A 119 13.49 1.21 -22.01
C THR A 119 12.60 0.96 -23.22
N ASN A 120 11.46 0.30 -23.04
CA ASN A 120 10.52 -0.06 -24.12
C ASN A 120 9.21 0.70 -24.05
N ILE A 121 9.17 1.82 -23.32
CA ILE A 121 7.93 2.60 -23.11
C ILE A 121 7.35 3.14 -24.40
N ASP A 122 8.16 3.40 -25.41
CA ASP A 122 7.82 3.96 -26.72
C ASP A 122 7.80 2.92 -27.86
N ASP A 123 8.08 1.63 -27.55
CA ASP A 123 8.00 0.53 -28.51
C ASP A 123 6.55 0.02 -28.65
N GLU A 124 5.79 0.65 -29.56
CA GLU A 124 4.38 0.31 -29.84
C GLU A 124 4.21 -1.16 -30.21
N GLU A 125 5.09 -1.73 -31.04
CA GLU A 125 4.99 -3.12 -31.49
C GLU A 125 5.14 -4.07 -30.31
N PHE A 126 6.14 -3.86 -29.47
CA PHE A 126 6.38 -4.67 -28.29
C PHE A 126 5.24 -4.53 -27.26
N LEU A 127 4.78 -3.30 -26.99
CA LEU A 127 3.66 -3.06 -26.08
C LEU A 127 2.38 -3.77 -26.54
N ASN A 128 2.09 -3.75 -27.85
CA ASN A 128 0.94 -4.49 -28.41
C ASN A 128 1.11 -6.01 -28.23
N GLN A 129 2.30 -6.57 -28.49
CA GLN A 129 2.56 -8.02 -28.31
C GLN A 129 2.39 -8.43 -26.84
N VAL A 130 2.82 -7.60 -25.90
CA VAL A 130 2.63 -7.84 -24.47
C VAL A 130 1.16 -7.77 -24.09
N ALA A 131 0.44 -6.74 -24.53
CA ALA A 131 -0.95 -6.49 -24.17
C ALA A 131 -1.90 -7.64 -24.61
N VAL A 132 -1.65 -8.26 -25.77
CA VAL A 132 -2.44 -9.41 -26.22
C VAL A 132 -2.04 -10.73 -25.55
N SER A 133 -0.93 -10.75 -24.82
CA SER A 133 -0.39 -11.95 -24.16
C SER A 133 -0.80 -12.08 -22.70
N THR A 134 -1.44 -11.07 -22.11
CA THR A 134 -1.81 -11.05 -20.69
C THR A 134 -3.00 -10.14 -20.42
N ASN A 135 -3.62 -10.31 -19.25
CA ASN A 135 -4.63 -9.38 -18.74
C ASN A 135 -4.06 -8.40 -17.71
N LYS A 136 -2.77 -8.48 -17.38
CA LYS A 136 -2.11 -7.61 -16.39
C LYS A 136 -0.74 -7.19 -16.88
N VAL A 137 -0.54 -5.88 -17.05
CA VAL A 137 0.75 -5.26 -17.38
C VAL A 137 1.19 -4.33 -16.26
N ILE A 138 2.44 -4.45 -15.86
CA ILE A 138 3.14 -3.49 -15.01
C ILE A 138 4.03 -2.67 -15.95
N LEU A 139 3.87 -1.36 -15.95
CA LEU A 139 4.62 -0.44 -16.82
C LEU A 139 5.53 0.45 -15.99
N SER A 140 6.84 0.30 -16.14
CA SER A 140 7.81 1.18 -15.49
C SER A 140 7.76 2.58 -16.10
N THR A 141 7.70 3.63 -15.27
CA THR A 141 7.64 5.03 -15.72
C THR A 141 8.87 5.85 -15.29
N GLY A 142 9.84 5.21 -14.65
CA GLY A 142 11.09 5.86 -14.24
C GLY A 142 11.91 6.33 -15.46
N GLY A 143 12.26 7.62 -15.51
CA GLY A 143 13.00 8.18 -16.63
C GLY A 143 12.18 8.48 -17.88
N CYS A 144 10.84 8.34 -17.84
CA CYS A 144 9.97 8.58 -18.99
C CYS A 144 9.28 9.95 -18.91
N TYR A 145 9.07 10.56 -20.08
CA TYR A 145 8.22 11.73 -20.21
C TYR A 145 6.74 11.35 -20.11
N LEU A 146 5.92 12.30 -19.68
CA LEU A 146 4.48 12.07 -19.53
C LEU A 146 3.80 11.70 -20.87
N SER A 147 4.27 12.26 -21.98
CA SER A 147 3.79 11.92 -23.33
C SER A 147 4.06 10.46 -23.69
N GLU A 148 5.20 9.91 -23.32
CA GLU A 148 5.56 8.52 -23.55
C GLU A 148 4.64 7.60 -22.73
N ILE A 149 4.45 7.90 -21.43
CA ILE A 149 3.57 7.15 -20.55
C ILE A 149 2.13 7.13 -21.08
N THR A 150 1.60 8.30 -21.50
CA THR A 150 0.21 8.39 -21.99
C THR A 150 0.02 7.68 -23.32
N ASN A 151 1.02 7.70 -24.21
CA ASN A 151 0.99 6.97 -25.48
C ASN A 151 1.06 5.45 -25.23
N ALA A 152 1.97 4.99 -24.37
CA ALA A 152 2.09 3.57 -24.00
C ALA A 152 0.76 3.02 -23.45
N VAL A 153 0.12 3.75 -22.55
CA VAL A 153 -1.21 3.36 -22.01
C VAL A 153 -2.25 3.25 -23.12
N LYS A 154 -2.26 4.21 -24.08
CA LYS A 154 -3.18 4.16 -25.23
C LYS A 154 -2.92 2.93 -26.12
N PHE A 155 -1.66 2.63 -26.45
CA PHE A 155 -1.30 1.47 -27.28
C PHE A 155 -1.76 0.16 -26.59
N ILE A 156 -1.49 0.03 -25.31
CA ILE A 156 -1.86 -1.17 -24.53
C ILE A 156 -3.39 -1.33 -24.48
N ILE A 157 -4.16 -0.26 -24.21
CA ILE A 157 -5.63 -0.31 -24.15
C ILE A 157 -6.22 -0.58 -25.52
N ASN A 158 -5.66 -0.03 -26.59
CA ASN A 158 -6.11 -0.28 -27.96
C ASN A 158 -5.94 -1.75 -28.35
N ALA A 159 -4.84 -2.39 -27.92
CA ALA A 159 -4.58 -3.80 -28.17
C ALA A 159 -5.44 -4.73 -27.31
N ASN A 160 -5.74 -4.34 -26.06
CA ASN A 160 -6.56 -5.11 -25.13
C ASN A 160 -7.32 -4.17 -24.19
N SER A 161 -8.59 -3.93 -24.49
CA SER A 161 -9.42 -2.97 -23.74
C SER A 161 -9.78 -3.41 -22.32
N SER A 162 -9.58 -4.68 -21.98
CA SER A 162 -9.89 -5.25 -20.64
C SER A 162 -8.66 -5.39 -19.74
N ILE A 163 -7.48 -5.03 -20.23
CA ILE A 163 -6.22 -5.19 -19.51
C ILE A 163 -6.13 -4.30 -18.27
N GLU A 164 -5.55 -4.81 -17.18
CA GLU A 164 -5.15 -3.99 -16.05
C GLU A 164 -3.71 -3.47 -16.25
N ILE A 165 -3.51 -2.16 -16.13
CA ILE A 165 -2.22 -1.50 -16.29
C ILE A 165 -1.80 -0.90 -14.95
N PHE A 166 -0.66 -1.31 -14.43
CA PHE A 166 -0.06 -0.75 -13.23
C PHE A 166 1.09 0.18 -13.60
N LEU A 167 0.89 1.49 -13.46
CA LEU A 167 1.95 2.48 -13.67
C LEU A 167 2.84 2.54 -12.44
N MET A 168 4.10 2.14 -12.59
CA MET A 168 5.08 2.09 -11.49
C MET A 168 5.82 3.41 -11.40
N THR A 169 5.59 4.16 -10.34
CA THR A 169 6.44 5.31 -9.99
C THR A 169 7.73 4.84 -9.32
N GLY A 170 8.73 5.66 -9.30
CA GLY A 170 10.05 5.39 -8.73
C GLY A 170 11.15 5.74 -9.73
N ILE A 171 12.28 6.20 -9.22
CA ILE A 171 13.44 6.56 -10.03
C ILE A 171 14.32 5.32 -10.19
N GLN A 172 14.88 5.14 -11.39
CA GLN A 172 15.83 4.08 -11.71
C GLN A 172 17.26 4.53 -11.32
N ASN A 173 17.46 4.77 -10.03
CA ASN A 173 18.75 5.12 -9.45
C ASN A 173 18.97 4.25 -8.20
N PHE A 174 20.10 3.58 -8.10
CA PHE A 174 20.38 2.54 -7.12
C PHE A 174 21.59 2.90 -6.23
N PRO A 175 21.40 3.18 -4.92
CA PRO A 175 20.11 3.36 -4.24
C PRO A 175 19.48 4.73 -4.58
N THR A 176 18.15 4.79 -4.56
CA THR A 176 17.44 6.06 -4.68
C THR A 176 17.56 6.86 -3.38
N LEU A 177 17.95 8.14 -3.47
CA LEU A 177 17.93 9.03 -2.31
C LEU A 177 16.49 9.25 -1.82
N LEU A 178 16.31 9.42 -0.50
CA LEU A 178 14.99 9.67 0.07
C LEU A 178 14.32 10.91 -0.54
N SER A 179 15.11 11.97 -0.82
CA SER A 179 14.64 13.20 -1.49
C SER A 179 14.08 12.95 -2.89
N ASP A 180 14.57 11.92 -3.58
CA ASP A 180 14.25 11.63 -4.97
C ASP A 180 13.09 10.62 -5.11
N THR A 181 12.66 10.01 -4.00
CA THR A 181 11.55 9.04 -3.99
C THR A 181 10.24 9.66 -4.48
N GLN A 182 9.98 10.93 -4.16
CA GLN A 182 8.90 11.76 -4.72
C GLN A 182 7.53 11.05 -4.84
N LEU A 183 7.05 10.41 -3.76
CA LEU A 183 5.78 9.67 -3.77
C LEU A 183 4.58 10.49 -4.25
N ASN A 184 4.61 11.80 -4.07
CA ASN A 184 3.54 12.71 -4.50
C ASN A 184 3.33 12.74 -6.03
N ARG A 185 4.28 12.26 -6.84
CA ARG A 185 4.10 12.11 -8.30
C ARG A 185 2.91 11.23 -8.67
N ILE A 186 2.49 10.33 -7.78
CA ILE A 186 1.27 9.54 -7.99
C ILE A 186 0.03 10.42 -8.19
N TYR A 187 -0.05 11.59 -7.56
CA TYR A 187 -1.22 12.46 -7.70
C TYR A 187 -1.32 13.09 -9.09
N GLU A 188 -0.18 13.39 -9.71
CA GLU A 188 -0.14 13.84 -11.09
C GLU A 188 -0.68 12.77 -12.04
N LEU A 189 -0.16 11.55 -11.95
CA LEU A 189 -0.63 10.42 -12.76
C LEU A 189 -2.11 10.09 -12.50
N LYS A 190 -2.56 10.13 -11.24
CA LYS A 190 -3.96 9.92 -10.90
C LYS A 190 -4.89 10.96 -11.51
N ASN A 191 -4.47 12.22 -11.59
CA ASN A 191 -5.26 13.27 -12.23
C ASN A 191 -5.37 13.05 -13.74
N ILE A 192 -4.30 12.58 -14.38
CA ILE A 192 -4.28 12.33 -15.83
C ILE A 192 -5.15 11.13 -16.19
N PHE A 193 -5.10 10.07 -15.41
CA PHE A 193 -5.82 8.83 -15.66
C PHE A 193 -7.09 8.68 -14.80
N ILE A 194 -7.66 9.80 -14.33
CA ILE A 194 -8.79 9.79 -13.37
C ILE A 194 -10.02 9.02 -13.89
N ASP A 195 -10.27 9.08 -15.19
CA ASP A 195 -11.40 8.41 -15.83
C ASP A 195 -11.06 7.00 -16.36
N SER A 196 -9.81 6.58 -16.23
CA SER A 196 -9.37 5.27 -16.71
C SER A 196 -9.66 4.19 -15.66
N LYS A 197 -10.50 3.23 -16.03
CA LYS A 197 -10.78 2.05 -15.21
C LYS A 197 -9.65 1.00 -15.27
N ASN A 198 -8.82 1.07 -16.30
CA ASN A 198 -7.75 0.13 -16.56
C ASN A 198 -6.47 0.45 -15.78
N VAL A 199 -6.26 1.74 -15.44
CA VAL A 199 -5.00 2.21 -14.86
C VAL A 199 -5.04 2.15 -13.33
N LYS A 200 -4.05 1.51 -12.80
CA LYS A 200 -3.71 1.40 -11.37
C LYS A 200 -2.29 1.89 -11.15
N PHE A 201 -1.86 2.00 -9.91
CA PHE A 201 -0.56 2.59 -9.58
C PHE A 201 0.28 1.66 -8.71
N GLY A 202 1.57 1.65 -8.97
CA GLY A 202 2.56 0.89 -8.21
C GLY A 202 3.81 1.71 -7.90
N LEU A 203 4.62 1.21 -6.99
CA LEU A 203 5.89 1.79 -6.58
C LEU A 203 7.03 0.80 -6.85
N GLN A 204 8.09 1.26 -7.52
CA GLN A 204 9.41 0.62 -7.56
C GLN A 204 10.24 1.24 -6.45
N ASP A 205 10.49 0.47 -5.40
CA ASP A 205 11.23 0.94 -4.23
C ASP A 205 12.69 0.56 -4.32
N HIS A 206 13.54 1.54 -4.61
CA HIS A 206 14.99 1.39 -4.74
C HIS A 206 15.78 2.13 -3.64
N ILE A 207 15.14 2.53 -2.54
CA ILE A 207 15.89 3.10 -1.41
C ILE A 207 16.81 2.05 -0.79
N SER A 208 17.89 2.54 -0.15
CA SER A 208 18.88 1.66 0.47
C SER A 208 18.25 0.66 1.43
N GLY A 209 18.61 -0.62 1.30
CA GLY A 209 18.20 -1.66 2.26
C GLY A 209 18.75 -1.45 3.68
N ASP A 210 19.77 -0.60 3.84
CA ASP A 210 20.34 -0.22 5.15
C ASP A 210 19.60 0.96 5.81
N ASP A 211 18.66 1.61 5.10
CA ASP A 211 17.86 2.71 5.63
C ASP A 211 16.58 2.16 6.27
N ASP A 212 16.24 2.65 7.47
CA ASP A 212 14.99 2.27 8.16
C ASP A 212 13.74 2.57 7.30
N MET A 213 13.82 3.55 6.42
CA MET A 213 12.73 3.86 5.49
C MET A 213 12.46 2.73 4.50
N ALA A 214 13.39 1.80 4.28
CA ALA A 214 13.15 0.60 3.48
C ALA A 214 11.99 -0.28 4.03
N PHE A 215 11.70 -0.17 5.32
CA PHE A 215 10.60 -0.85 5.99
C PHE A 215 9.34 0.01 6.14
N ILE A 216 9.46 1.33 6.05
CA ILE A 216 8.37 2.28 6.28
C ILE A 216 7.70 2.69 4.96
N LEU A 217 8.50 2.93 3.93
CA LEU A 217 8.04 3.42 2.63
C LEU A 217 6.92 2.57 2.01
N PRO A 218 6.97 1.22 2.04
CA PRO A 218 5.89 0.39 1.52
C PRO A 218 4.53 0.67 2.19
N PHE A 219 4.52 0.95 3.51
CA PHE A 219 3.29 1.27 4.23
C PHE A 219 2.76 2.66 3.88
N ILE A 220 3.65 3.65 3.72
CA ILE A 220 3.28 4.98 3.25
C ILE A 220 2.65 4.88 1.86
N ALA A 221 3.29 4.18 0.93
CA ALA A 221 2.78 3.97 -0.42
C ALA A 221 1.40 3.29 -0.39
N ARG A 222 1.22 2.26 0.43
CA ARG A 222 -0.07 1.59 0.59
C ARG A 222 -1.16 2.56 1.06
N THR A 223 -0.88 3.44 2.04
CA THR A 223 -1.85 4.45 2.50
C THR A 223 -2.18 5.48 1.43
N MET A 224 -1.28 5.72 0.50
CA MET A 224 -1.49 6.58 -0.67
C MET A 224 -2.23 5.86 -1.82
N ASN A 225 -2.71 4.63 -1.58
CA ASN A 225 -3.43 3.80 -2.57
C ASN A 225 -2.56 3.40 -3.77
N TYR A 226 -1.31 3.02 -3.50
CA TYR A 226 -0.53 2.19 -4.38
C TYR A 226 -1.00 0.74 -4.25
N GLN A 227 -1.10 0.00 -5.36
CA GLN A 227 -1.70 -1.33 -5.41
C GLN A 227 -0.67 -2.43 -5.66
N ILE A 228 0.51 -2.07 -6.15
CA ILE A 228 1.67 -2.94 -6.27
C ILE A 228 2.90 -2.20 -5.75
N ILE A 229 3.74 -2.90 -4.99
CA ILE A 229 5.02 -2.37 -4.51
C ILE A 229 6.08 -3.42 -4.80
N GLU A 230 7.10 -3.04 -5.56
CA GLU A 230 8.29 -3.86 -5.79
C GLU A 230 9.35 -3.55 -4.74
N LYS A 231 9.91 -4.59 -4.13
CA LYS A 231 11.02 -4.50 -3.19
C LYS A 231 12.06 -5.56 -3.49
N HIS A 232 13.30 -5.14 -3.65
CA HIS A 232 14.41 -6.03 -3.95
C HIS A 232 14.76 -6.95 -2.78
N ILE A 233 15.22 -8.17 -3.12
CA ILE A 233 15.69 -9.16 -2.16
C ILE A 233 17.01 -9.76 -2.65
N THR A 234 17.96 -9.96 -1.74
CA THR A 234 19.19 -10.70 -1.97
C THR A 234 19.36 -11.78 -0.89
N ILE A 235 20.31 -12.70 -1.08
CA ILE A 235 20.62 -13.70 -0.05
C ILE A 235 21.33 -13.09 1.14
N ASP A 236 22.28 -12.20 0.87
CA ASP A 236 23.13 -11.58 1.90
C ASP A 236 23.68 -10.25 1.37
N ARG A 237 23.07 -9.14 1.81
CA ARG A 237 23.47 -7.79 1.40
C ARG A 237 24.93 -7.46 1.72
N SER A 238 25.52 -8.09 2.74
CA SER A 238 26.90 -7.84 3.15
C SER A 238 27.93 -8.26 2.09
N LYS A 239 27.55 -9.15 1.18
CA LYS A 239 28.41 -9.61 0.07
C LYS A 239 28.55 -8.60 -1.06
N LYS A 240 27.70 -7.57 -1.08
CA LYS A 240 27.72 -6.50 -2.09
C LYS A 240 27.65 -7.03 -3.53
N GLU A 241 26.81 -8.05 -3.74
CA GLU A 241 26.51 -8.61 -5.06
C GLU A 241 25.63 -7.66 -5.87
N GLU A 242 25.26 -8.02 -7.11
CA GLU A 242 24.42 -7.16 -7.95
C GLU A 242 23.11 -6.76 -7.24
N ASP A 243 22.62 -5.54 -7.45
CA ASP A 243 21.40 -5.00 -6.86
C ASP A 243 21.32 -4.98 -5.32
N TYR A 244 22.42 -5.25 -4.61
CA TYR A 244 22.42 -5.35 -3.15
C TYR A 244 22.00 -4.07 -2.44
N PHE A 245 22.29 -2.91 -3.00
CA PHE A 245 22.06 -1.61 -2.36
C PHE A 245 20.61 -1.41 -1.92
N SER A 246 19.67 -1.79 -2.80
CA SER A 246 18.23 -1.61 -2.57
C SER A 246 17.54 -2.88 -2.07
N SER A 247 18.31 -3.95 -1.84
CA SER A 247 17.81 -5.26 -1.46
C SER A 247 17.67 -5.41 0.05
N LEU A 248 16.63 -6.11 0.47
CA LEU A 248 16.50 -6.63 1.83
C LEU A 248 17.08 -8.04 1.92
N ASN A 249 17.67 -8.38 3.07
CA ASN A 249 17.98 -9.76 3.42
C ASN A 249 16.69 -10.55 3.69
N PRO A 250 16.68 -11.89 3.61
CA PRO A 250 15.48 -12.70 3.78
C PRO A 250 14.77 -12.48 5.12
N ASN A 251 15.52 -12.35 6.22
CA ASN A 251 14.93 -12.09 7.54
C ASN A 251 14.29 -10.69 7.63
N GLU A 252 14.88 -9.71 6.98
CA GLU A 252 14.35 -8.34 6.88
C GLU A 252 13.07 -8.34 6.06
N PHE A 253 13.07 -9.02 4.92
CA PHE A 253 11.89 -9.17 4.07
C PHE A 253 10.76 -9.91 4.79
N LYS A 254 11.09 -10.98 5.53
CA LYS A 254 10.13 -11.69 6.38
C LYS A 254 9.50 -10.76 7.42
N LYS A 255 10.31 -9.92 8.07
CA LYS A 255 9.82 -8.93 9.04
C LYS A 255 8.89 -7.91 8.40
N LEU A 256 9.23 -7.44 7.19
CA LEU A 256 8.34 -6.58 6.40
C LEU A 256 6.99 -7.27 6.16
N MET A 257 6.99 -8.53 5.71
CA MET A 257 5.77 -9.28 5.41
C MET A 257 4.93 -9.59 6.65
N GLU A 258 5.56 -9.88 7.79
CA GLU A 258 4.84 -10.04 9.07
C GLU A 258 4.08 -8.76 9.47
N ASN A 259 4.70 -7.60 9.30
CA ASN A 259 4.07 -6.32 9.57
C ASN A 259 3.03 -5.95 8.50
N TRP A 260 3.29 -6.31 7.23
CA TRP A 260 2.36 -6.11 6.12
C TRP A 260 1.01 -6.78 6.36
N LYS A 261 1.03 -8.01 6.89
CA LYS A 261 -0.18 -8.76 7.26
C LYS A 261 -0.97 -8.12 8.41
N LYS A 262 -0.32 -7.32 9.26
CA LYS A 262 -0.97 -6.60 10.38
C LYS A 262 -1.57 -5.26 9.95
N PHE A 263 -1.18 -4.72 8.80
CA PHE A 263 -1.61 -3.41 8.33
C PHE A 263 -3.15 -3.25 8.31
N PRO A 264 -3.95 -4.21 7.79
CA PRO A 264 -5.41 -4.08 7.79
C PRO A 264 -6.02 -3.94 9.19
N LEU A 265 -5.37 -4.51 10.22
CA LEU A 265 -5.83 -4.40 11.62
C LEU A 265 -5.65 -2.97 12.16
N ILE A 266 -4.58 -2.28 11.73
CA ILE A 266 -4.28 -0.90 12.14
C ILE A 266 -5.12 0.08 11.33
N PHE A 267 -5.23 -0.18 10.02
CA PHE A 267 -5.90 0.71 9.09
C PHE A 267 -7.43 0.65 9.21
N GLY A 268 -7.96 -0.52 9.60
CA GLY A 268 -9.39 -0.79 9.64
C GLY A 268 -9.92 -1.29 8.29
N ASN A 269 -11.22 -1.54 8.24
CA ASN A 269 -11.91 -2.13 7.09
C ASN A 269 -12.41 -1.10 6.06
N GLY A 270 -11.94 0.15 6.15
CA GLY A 270 -12.38 1.24 5.27
C GLY A 270 -13.75 1.83 5.60
N GLU A 271 -14.46 1.30 6.59
CA GLU A 271 -15.66 1.94 7.12
C GLU A 271 -15.23 3.03 8.11
N ILE A 272 -15.56 4.28 7.79
CA ILE A 272 -15.48 5.37 8.77
C ILE A 272 -16.36 4.94 9.96
N PRO A 273 -15.85 5.00 11.20
CA PRO A 273 -16.64 4.64 12.37
C PRO A 273 -17.95 5.39 12.34
N LYS A 274 -19.02 4.70 12.09
CA LYS A 274 -20.35 5.25 12.19
C LYS A 274 -20.55 5.62 13.66
N THR A 275 -21.49 6.41 13.94
CA THR A 275 -21.98 6.99 15.19
C THR A 275 -21.87 6.14 16.47
N GLU A 276 -21.37 4.92 16.41
CA GLU A 276 -21.23 4.02 17.55
C GLU A 276 -19.77 3.92 18.02
N LEU A 277 -19.59 4.19 19.31
CA LEU A 277 -18.32 4.02 19.99
C LEU A 277 -18.03 2.52 20.24
N SER A 278 -16.76 2.10 20.16
CA SER A 278 -16.34 0.79 20.61
C SER A 278 -16.65 0.57 22.11
N LYS A 279 -16.53 -0.66 22.57
CA LYS A 279 -16.72 -0.97 24.00
C LYS A 279 -15.71 -0.21 24.86
N GLU A 280 -14.46 -0.16 24.42
CA GLU A 280 -13.36 0.51 25.09
C GLU A 280 -13.57 2.03 25.12
N GLU A 281 -14.03 2.61 24.02
CA GLU A 281 -14.36 4.04 23.95
C GLU A 281 -15.54 4.40 24.85
N LYS A 282 -16.55 3.54 24.93
CA LYS A 282 -17.67 3.73 25.87
C LYS A 282 -17.19 3.73 27.33
N GLN A 283 -16.30 2.79 27.69
CA GLN A 283 -15.67 2.74 29.02
C GLN A 283 -14.81 3.99 29.28
N TYR A 284 -13.97 4.36 28.34
CA TYR A 284 -13.18 5.60 28.48
C TYR A 284 -14.05 6.83 28.62
N ARG A 285 -15.15 6.90 27.88
CA ARG A 285 -16.11 8.01 27.94
C ARG A 285 -16.72 8.16 29.33
N LEU A 286 -17.14 7.06 29.96
CA LEU A 286 -17.67 7.06 31.34
C LEU A 286 -16.66 7.67 32.32
N PHE A 287 -15.40 7.30 32.17
CA PHE A 287 -14.32 7.78 33.04
C PHE A 287 -13.94 9.25 32.76
N SER A 288 -13.92 9.66 31.48
CA SER A 288 -13.33 10.93 31.05
C SER A 288 -14.33 12.07 30.91
N LYS A 289 -15.61 11.74 30.69
CA LYS A 289 -16.65 12.74 30.41
C LYS A 289 -16.99 13.53 31.66
N LYS A 290 -17.30 14.82 31.48
CA LYS A 290 -17.81 15.70 32.54
C LYS A 290 -19.33 15.75 32.46
N TYR A 291 -19.97 15.62 33.62
CA TYR A 291 -21.39 15.65 33.77
C TYR A 291 -21.83 16.80 34.69
N ALA A 292 -23.08 17.23 34.57
CA ALA A 292 -23.64 18.30 35.36
C ALA A 292 -23.77 17.87 36.83
N VAL A 293 -23.20 18.65 37.72
CA VAL A 293 -23.21 18.46 39.18
C VAL A 293 -23.70 19.75 39.85
N CYS A 294 -24.55 19.63 40.85
CA CYS A 294 -25.05 20.80 41.59
C CYS A 294 -23.92 21.54 42.33
N LYS A 295 -23.88 22.86 42.21
CA LYS A 295 -22.98 23.73 42.97
C LYS A 295 -23.50 24.07 44.35
N ILE A 296 -24.83 24.09 44.51
CA ILE A 296 -25.58 24.53 45.72
C ILE A 296 -26.75 23.57 45.91
N ASP A 297 -27.37 23.62 47.09
CA ASP A 297 -28.63 22.91 47.35
C ASP A 297 -29.79 23.57 46.56
N LEU A 298 -30.56 22.74 45.88
CA LEU A 298 -31.73 23.17 45.11
C LEU A 298 -32.97 22.44 45.62
N LYS A 299 -34.06 23.17 45.82
CA LYS A 299 -35.37 22.61 46.25
C LYS A 299 -36.14 22.08 45.04
N LYS A 300 -37.01 21.10 45.27
CA LYS A 300 -38.05 20.72 44.31
C LYS A 300 -38.79 21.97 43.85
N GLY A 301 -39.08 22.11 42.57
CA GLY A 301 -39.68 23.29 41.96
C GLY A 301 -38.70 24.39 41.51
N SER A 302 -37.40 24.27 41.83
CA SER A 302 -36.38 25.17 41.33
C SER A 302 -36.23 25.06 39.82
N LYS A 303 -36.05 26.20 39.12
CA LYS A 303 -35.69 26.21 37.70
C LYS A 303 -34.25 25.82 37.52
N ILE A 304 -33.98 25.06 36.47
CA ILE A 304 -32.62 24.65 36.08
C ILE A 304 -31.93 25.84 35.41
N ASP A 305 -30.86 26.32 36.05
CA ASP A 305 -30.01 27.40 35.57
C ASP A 305 -28.56 26.93 35.55
N LEU A 306 -27.81 27.27 34.47
CA LEU A 306 -26.43 26.94 34.33
C LEU A 306 -25.54 27.44 35.49
N GLN A 307 -25.90 28.56 36.13
CA GLN A 307 -25.16 29.14 37.26
C GLN A 307 -25.15 28.23 38.48
N ASN A 308 -26.15 27.36 38.64
CA ASN A 308 -26.34 26.47 39.77
C ASN A 308 -25.63 25.10 39.58
N PHE A 309 -25.04 24.88 38.41
CA PHE A 309 -24.40 23.63 38.08
C PHE A 309 -22.94 23.85 37.62
N ILE A 310 -22.14 22.82 37.77
CA ILE A 310 -20.76 22.73 37.28
C ILE A 310 -20.57 21.38 36.57
N PHE A 311 -19.69 21.33 35.58
CA PHE A 311 -19.42 20.08 34.88
C PHE A 311 -18.14 19.47 35.40
N ARG A 312 -18.25 18.28 36.03
CA ARG A 312 -17.13 17.53 36.64
C ARG A 312 -17.16 16.09 36.20
N ARG A 313 -16.01 15.41 36.30
CA ARG A 313 -15.99 13.95 36.25
C ARG A 313 -16.67 13.41 37.49
N ILE A 314 -17.37 12.31 37.34
CA ILE A 314 -18.06 11.58 38.39
C ILE A 314 -17.50 10.16 38.48
N ASP A 315 -17.99 9.35 39.40
CA ASP A 315 -17.58 7.95 39.52
C ASP A 315 -17.85 7.19 38.22
N LYS A 316 -16.93 6.30 37.84
CA LYS A 316 -16.91 5.58 36.56
C LYS A 316 -18.11 4.64 36.32
N ASP A 317 -18.85 4.32 37.37
CA ASP A 317 -20.08 3.50 37.34
C ASP A 317 -21.35 4.34 37.15
N LYS A 318 -21.24 5.67 37.06
CA LYS A 318 -22.37 6.61 36.94
C LYS A 318 -22.32 7.36 35.62
N GLU A 319 -23.48 7.68 35.07
CA GLU A 319 -23.63 8.49 33.88
C GLU A 319 -24.68 9.54 34.11
N GLY A 320 -24.29 10.82 34.21
CA GLY A 320 -25.14 11.93 34.36
C GLY A 320 -25.43 12.68 33.03
N LEU A 321 -25.98 13.87 33.10
CA LEU A 321 -26.18 14.72 31.93
C LEU A 321 -24.90 15.40 31.48
N THR A 322 -24.51 15.17 30.26
CA THR A 322 -23.42 15.92 29.58
C THR A 322 -23.84 17.39 29.41
N ARG A 323 -22.92 18.29 29.11
CA ARG A 323 -23.23 19.70 28.84
C ARG A 323 -24.30 19.87 27.77
N GLN A 324 -24.23 19.11 26.69
CA GLN A 324 -25.21 19.14 25.60
C GLN A 324 -26.57 18.62 26.04
N GLY A 325 -26.62 17.56 26.85
CA GLY A 325 -27.87 17.04 27.41
C GLY A 325 -28.47 18.00 28.41
N PHE A 326 -27.63 18.62 29.25
CA PHE A 326 -28.05 19.59 30.25
C PHE A 326 -28.60 20.88 29.63
N SER A 327 -27.98 21.42 28.57
CA SER A 327 -28.43 22.68 27.93
C SER A 327 -29.87 22.62 27.41
N LYS A 328 -30.33 21.41 27.04
CA LYS A 328 -31.73 21.20 26.61
C LYS A 328 -32.73 21.28 27.76
N LEU A 329 -32.28 21.33 28.99
CA LEU A 329 -33.11 21.33 30.20
C LEU A 329 -33.10 22.67 30.93
N ILE A 330 -32.32 23.64 30.49
CA ILE A 330 -32.29 25.00 31.08
C ILE A 330 -33.69 25.62 31.04
N GLY A 331 -34.10 26.18 32.15
CA GLY A 331 -35.43 26.79 32.34
C GLY A 331 -36.52 25.79 32.74
N LYS A 332 -36.33 24.48 32.60
CA LYS A 332 -37.25 23.46 33.13
C LYS A 332 -37.17 23.38 34.66
N THR A 333 -38.16 22.73 35.28
CA THR A 333 -38.35 22.69 36.74
C THR A 333 -37.95 21.32 37.29
N LEU A 334 -37.22 21.33 38.42
CA LEU A 334 -36.86 20.11 39.17
C LEU A 334 -38.08 19.45 39.80
N ASN A 335 -38.24 18.16 39.65
CA ASN A 335 -39.27 17.34 40.29
C ASN A 335 -38.86 16.80 41.68
N LYS A 336 -37.61 17.03 42.08
CA LYS A 336 -37.06 16.65 43.39
C LYS A 336 -36.01 17.65 43.85
N SER A 337 -35.70 17.65 45.16
CA SER A 337 -34.61 18.45 45.72
C SER A 337 -33.27 17.80 45.43
N LEU A 338 -32.25 18.60 45.16
CA LEU A 338 -30.85 18.19 44.95
C LEU A 338 -29.95 18.87 45.94
N LYS A 339 -28.95 18.16 46.46
CA LYS A 339 -27.91 18.72 47.31
C LYS A 339 -26.70 19.14 46.50
N LYS A 340 -25.84 19.97 47.07
CA LYS A 340 -24.54 20.28 46.53
C LYS A 340 -23.77 18.99 46.26
N ASN A 341 -23.14 18.89 45.09
CA ASN A 341 -22.44 17.75 44.52
C ASN A 341 -23.32 16.59 44.01
N ASP A 342 -24.65 16.68 44.07
CA ASP A 342 -25.53 15.73 43.42
C ASP A 342 -25.33 15.76 41.89
N ILE A 343 -25.31 14.58 41.27
CA ILE A 343 -25.24 14.43 39.81
C ILE A 343 -26.65 14.73 39.25
N MET A 344 -26.70 15.49 38.17
CA MET A 344 -27.97 15.77 37.47
C MET A 344 -28.31 14.66 36.48
N TYR A 345 -29.50 14.12 36.60
CA TYR A 345 -30.04 13.06 35.71
C TYR A 345 -31.26 13.58 34.95
N LYS A 346 -31.55 12.97 33.79
CA LYS A 346 -32.68 13.39 32.94
C LYS A 346 -34.05 13.22 33.64
N ASN A 347 -34.22 12.21 34.46
CA ASN A 347 -35.45 11.92 35.19
C ASN A 347 -35.72 12.85 36.40
N PHE A 348 -34.86 13.84 36.67
CA PHE A 348 -35.04 14.84 37.74
C PHE A 348 -35.83 16.05 37.31
N ILE A 349 -36.50 16.02 36.16
CA ILE A 349 -37.35 17.03 35.61
C ILE A 349 -38.73 16.45 35.32
N ASN A 350 -39.75 17.33 35.39
CA ASN A 350 -41.07 17.01 34.87
C ASN A 350 -41.02 17.14 33.32
N GLU A 351 -41.68 16.25 32.62
CA GLU A 351 -41.83 16.31 31.15
C GLU A 351 -42.52 17.60 30.70
#